data_b9507298e1c7ebfc2e7e9f7cf7c89828
#
_entry.id   b9507298e1c7ebfc2e7e9f7cf7c89828
#
_cell.length_a   1.000
_cell.length_b   1.000
_cell.length_c   1.000
_cell.angle_alpha   90.00
_cell.angle_beta   90.00
_cell.angle_gamma   90.00
#
_symmetry.space_group_name_H-M   'P 1'
#
loop_
_entity.id
_entity.type
_entity.pdbx_description
1 polymer ?
#
loop_
_entity_poly.entity_id
_entity_poly.type
_entity_poly.pdbx_seq_one_letter_code
_entity_poly.pdbx_strand_id
1 'polypeptide(L)'
;MINLFDVFDKKAIILYKSFKHVGKQRKTIVIEENGFLPDDILTPYAFFANNPETTSQPLFFNEVPIPRFWTIEGNNNTAFIKNLDEVKARIIYKANYKHRIVERVEWLNKRGHTQYIDYYNKVGKRYAQVVLDANSQKCILKRYFNYNNEVMMVENFVTNDIMLTWKNKVYFFHSKIQFVNFYLEVAQLESENFMINSLSISSAVLNGLSESGNDSIFWQGDITPEIMKHMENALAKEKRNFKIILPSPSAYEKVIELIDEQYKNRIFQSGYVYRFVKEKRQSNQVLTLTNSDQIPHLEEIVQAHPNLEFHVAALTEMSMKLLSLNKYDNVNLYPNAKRQKFISLYKSCDIYLDINKGNE
;
A
#
# COMPACT_ATOMS: atom_id res chain seq x y z
N MET A 1 -17.80 10.47 -8.36
CA MET A 1 -16.52 9.89 -8.79
C MET A 1 -15.96 9.04 -7.65
N ILE A 2 -15.58 7.81 -7.93
CA ILE A 2 -15.10 6.79 -6.98
C ILE A 2 -13.63 6.50 -7.29
N ASN A 3 -12.79 6.31 -6.27
CA ASN A 3 -11.45 5.78 -6.49
C ASN A 3 -11.54 4.25 -6.62
N LEU A 4 -10.97 3.68 -7.67
CA LEU A 4 -10.87 2.23 -7.90
C LEU A 4 -9.39 1.87 -8.05
N PHE A 5 -8.80 1.28 -7.03
CA PHE A 5 -7.39 0.90 -6.99
C PHE A 5 -7.22 -0.61 -7.04
N ASP A 6 -6.23 -1.10 -7.77
CA ASP A 6 -5.93 -2.53 -7.83
C ASP A 6 -5.47 -3.04 -6.45
N VAL A 7 -4.51 -2.33 -5.85
CA VAL A 7 -3.93 -2.62 -4.52
C VAL A 7 -3.80 -1.32 -3.72
N PHE A 8 -3.80 -1.43 -2.39
CA PHE A 8 -3.60 -0.30 -1.49
C PHE A 8 -2.13 -0.19 -1.07
N ASP A 9 -1.28 0.11 -2.05
CA ASP A 9 0.16 0.32 -1.92
C ASP A 9 0.51 1.77 -1.49
N LYS A 10 1.80 2.09 -1.43
CA LYS A 10 2.27 3.44 -1.09
C LYS A 10 1.70 4.51 -2.02
N LYS A 11 1.60 4.24 -3.33
CA LYS A 11 1.08 5.17 -4.33
C LYS A 11 -0.41 5.44 -4.12
N ALA A 12 -1.20 4.39 -3.96
CA ALA A 12 -2.62 4.49 -3.65
C ALA A 12 -2.88 5.22 -2.32
N ILE A 13 -2.07 4.95 -1.27
CA ILE A 13 -2.16 5.62 0.03
C ILE A 13 -1.93 7.13 -0.09
N ILE A 14 -0.92 7.56 -0.84
CA ILE A 14 -0.63 8.99 -1.03
C ILE A 14 -1.79 9.68 -1.74
N LEU A 15 -2.30 9.09 -2.81
CA LEU A 15 -3.42 9.64 -3.57
C LEU A 15 -4.72 9.69 -2.73
N TYR A 16 -5.04 8.61 -2.02
CA TYR A 16 -6.17 8.55 -1.09
C TYR A 16 -6.09 9.62 0.00
N LYS A 17 -4.91 9.78 0.63
CA LYS A 17 -4.70 10.82 1.64
C LYS A 17 -4.79 12.22 1.06
N SER A 18 -4.29 12.43 -0.17
CA SER A 18 -4.38 13.71 -0.86
C SER A 18 -5.83 14.17 -1.01
N PHE A 19 -6.74 13.29 -1.43
CA PHE A 19 -8.17 13.63 -1.51
C PHE A 19 -8.79 13.92 -0.14
N LYS A 20 -8.41 13.17 0.88
CA LYS A 20 -8.89 13.36 2.25
C LYS A 20 -8.46 14.72 2.82
N HIS A 21 -7.26 15.19 2.47
CA HIS A 21 -6.74 16.50 2.90
C HIS A 21 -7.45 17.70 2.25
N VAL A 22 -7.96 17.56 1.04
CA VAL A 22 -8.77 18.59 0.36
C VAL A 22 -10.23 18.60 0.81
N GLY A 23 -10.62 17.79 1.82
CA GLY A 23 -12.00 17.69 2.28
C GLY A 23 -12.96 17.03 1.27
N LYS A 24 -12.43 16.47 0.16
CA LYS A 24 -13.21 15.72 -0.83
C LYS A 24 -13.05 14.23 -0.56
N GLN A 25 -13.66 13.75 0.51
CA GLN A 25 -13.68 12.33 0.80
C GLN A 25 -14.44 11.60 -0.31
N ARG A 26 -13.73 10.81 -1.12
CA ARG A 26 -14.30 9.99 -2.17
C ARG A 26 -14.48 8.56 -1.66
N LYS A 27 -15.58 7.93 -2.04
CA LYS A 27 -15.71 6.48 -1.88
C LYS A 27 -14.49 5.83 -2.56
N THR A 28 -13.81 4.95 -1.84
CA THR A 28 -12.60 4.28 -2.34
C THR A 28 -12.82 2.78 -2.29
N ILE A 29 -12.61 2.14 -3.43
CA ILE A 29 -12.69 0.70 -3.62
C ILE A 29 -11.29 0.21 -3.93
N VAL A 30 -10.85 -0.85 -3.23
CA VAL A 30 -9.60 -1.56 -3.49
C VAL A 30 -9.95 -2.98 -3.93
N ILE A 31 -9.45 -3.39 -5.09
CA ILE A 31 -9.76 -4.69 -5.66
C ILE A 31 -9.17 -5.82 -4.81
N GLU A 32 -7.92 -5.67 -4.36
CA GLU A 32 -7.25 -6.68 -3.54
C GLU A 32 -7.42 -6.41 -2.03
N GLU A 33 -8.02 -7.37 -1.34
CA GLU A 33 -8.14 -7.35 0.12
C GLU A 33 -6.80 -7.71 0.79
N ASN A 34 -6.37 -6.92 1.78
CA ASN A 34 -5.14 -7.17 2.55
C ASN A 34 -5.36 -7.38 4.06
N GLY A 35 -6.61 -7.38 4.52
CA GLY A 35 -7.00 -7.58 5.92
C GLY A 35 -6.81 -6.36 6.84
N PHE A 36 -6.07 -5.33 6.42
CA PHE A 36 -5.73 -4.16 7.24
C PHE A 36 -6.05 -2.82 6.56
N LEU A 37 -6.97 -2.82 5.63
CA LEU A 37 -7.44 -1.60 4.98
C LEU A 37 -8.11 -0.66 6.00
N PRO A 38 -8.04 0.68 5.81
CA PRO A 38 -8.85 1.64 6.54
C PRO A 38 -10.35 1.29 6.49
N ASP A 39 -11.11 1.68 7.53
CA ASP A 39 -12.53 1.30 7.66
C ASP A 39 -13.43 1.93 6.58
N ASP A 40 -13.02 3.05 6.01
CA ASP A 40 -13.72 3.77 4.95
C ASP A 40 -13.36 3.27 3.52
N ILE A 41 -12.56 2.22 3.40
CA ILE A 41 -12.23 1.58 2.13
C ILE A 41 -13.08 0.32 1.93
N LEU A 42 -13.68 0.22 0.76
CA LEU A 42 -14.48 -0.91 0.34
C LEU A 42 -13.66 -1.91 -0.47
N THR A 43 -14.01 -3.19 -0.36
CA THR A 43 -13.46 -4.23 -1.24
C THR A 43 -14.58 -5.14 -1.74
N PRO A 44 -14.47 -5.71 -2.95
CA PRO A 44 -15.43 -6.70 -3.42
C PRO A 44 -15.57 -7.88 -2.45
N TYR A 45 -14.46 -8.32 -1.87
CA TYR A 45 -14.43 -9.45 -0.93
C TYR A 45 -15.17 -9.15 0.36
N ALA A 46 -14.95 -7.99 0.98
CA ALA A 46 -15.66 -7.58 2.19
C ALA A 46 -17.17 -7.42 1.95
N PHE A 47 -17.56 -6.91 0.78
CA PHE A 47 -18.95 -6.76 0.37
C PHE A 47 -19.69 -8.12 0.32
N PHE A 48 -19.10 -9.12 -0.34
CA PHE A 48 -19.72 -10.44 -0.45
C PHE A 48 -19.63 -11.25 0.85
N ALA A 49 -18.59 -11.04 1.67
CA ALA A 49 -18.48 -11.67 2.99
C ALA A 49 -19.57 -11.20 3.95
N ASN A 50 -20.12 -9.99 3.74
CA ASN A 50 -21.18 -9.40 4.56
C ASN A 50 -20.90 -9.57 6.06
N ASN A 51 -19.66 -9.30 6.47
CA ASN A 51 -19.24 -9.46 7.85
C ASN A 51 -19.89 -8.40 8.72
N PRO A 52 -20.38 -8.76 9.92
CA PRO A 52 -20.92 -7.79 10.86
C PRO A 52 -19.82 -6.83 11.32
N GLU A 53 -20.19 -5.59 11.62
CA GLU A 53 -19.30 -4.67 12.30
C GLU A 53 -18.89 -5.26 13.64
N THR A 54 -17.61 -5.25 13.94
CA THR A 54 -17.06 -5.78 15.18
C THR A 54 -15.98 -4.88 15.74
N THR A 55 -15.95 -4.79 17.07
CA THR A 55 -14.91 -4.08 17.83
C THR A 55 -13.77 -5.00 18.26
N SER A 56 -13.70 -6.22 17.72
CA SER A 56 -12.66 -7.20 18.04
C SER A 56 -11.26 -6.62 17.75
N GLN A 57 -10.29 -7.09 18.52
CA GLN A 57 -8.89 -6.66 18.40
C GLN A 57 -8.17 -7.54 17.36
N PRO A 58 -7.11 -7.00 16.71
CA PRO A 58 -6.22 -7.81 15.89
C PRO A 58 -5.60 -8.96 16.67
N LEU A 59 -5.39 -10.09 16.02
CA LEU A 59 -4.84 -11.29 16.63
C LEU A 59 -3.38 -11.05 17.05
N PHE A 60 -3.09 -11.24 18.34
CA PHE A 60 -1.72 -11.24 18.83
C PHE A 60 -1.08 -12.62 18.61
N PHE A 61 0.23 -12.70 18.47
CA PHE A 61 0.90 -13.92 17.98
C PHE A 61 0.64 -15.18 18.81
N ASN A 62 0.49 -15.07 20.13
CA ASN A 62 0.22 -16.20 21.03
C ASN A 62 -1.27 -16.59 21.07
N GLU A 63 -2.14 -15.86 20.40
CA GLU A 63 -3.57 -16.13 20.27
C GLU A 63 -3.91 -16.95 19.01
N VAL A 64 -2.89 -17.24 18.16
CA VAL A 64 -3.08 -18.08 16.97
C VAL A 64 -3.59 -19.46 17.40
N PRO A 65 -4.73 -19.92 16.85
CA PRO A 65 -5.25 -21.24 17.18
C PRO A 65 -4.28 -22.36 16.75
N ILE A 66 -3.82 -23.15 17.72
CA ILE A 66 -2.91 -24.26 17.49
C ILE A 66 -3.47 -25.55 18.12
N PRO A 67 -3.09 -26.74 17.62
CA PRO A 67 -3.42 -28.01 18.23
C PRO A 67 -2.95 -28.09 19.69
N ARG A 68 -3.66 -28.88 20.49
CA ARG A 68 -3.26 -29.13 21.88
C ARG A 68 -1.83 -29.70 21.94
N PHE A 69 -1.06 -29.25 22.93
CA PHE A 69 0.35 -29.61 23.16
C PHE A 69 1.39 -29.01 22.19
N TRP A 70 0.96 -28.22 21.21
CA TRP A 70 1.90 -27.43 20.42
C TRP A 70 2.26 -26.14 21.14
N THR A 71 3.41 -25.57 20.84
CA THR A 71 3.91 -24.32 21.46
C THR A 71 4.12 -23.23 20.43
N ILE A 72 4.02 -21.98 20.89
CA ILE A 72 4.37 -20.80 20.08
C ILE A 72 5.59 -20.14 20.74
N GLU A 73 6.67 -20.06 20.00
CA GLU A 73 7.89 -19.36 20.40
C GLU A 73 8.11 -18.17 19.51
N GLY A 74 8.24 -16.97 20.10
CA GLY A 74 8.35 -15.74 19.32
C GLY A 74 9.39 -14.77 19.83
N ASN A 75 9.95 -13.99 18.91
CA ASN A 75 10.79 -12.83 19.18
C ASN A 75 10.12 -11.55 18.65
N ASN A 76 10.87 -10.45 18.50
CA ASN A 76 10.33 -9.18 18.03
C ASN A 76 9.99 -9.17 16.52
N ASN A 77 10.56 -10.08 15.73
CA ASN A 77 10.45 -10.07 14.27
C ASN A 77 9.53 -11.17 13.74
N THR A 78 9.48 -12.34 14.41
CA THR A 78 8.70 -13.49 13.95
C THR A 78 8.40 -14.44 15.11
N ALA A 79 7.46 -15.37 14.92
CA ALA A 79 7.25 -16.49 15.83
C ALA A 79 7.12 -17.81 15.04
N PHE A 80 7.32 -18.90 15.76
CA PHE A 80 7.24 -20.25 15.23
C PHE A 80 6.23 -21.07 16.04
N ILE A 81 5.42 -21.85 15.35
CA ILE A 81 4.57 -22.87 15.93
C ILE A 81 5.33 -24.20 15.85
N LYS A 82 5.50 -24.87 17.00
CA LYS A 82 6.26 -26.10 17.11
C LYS A 82 5.44 -27.24 17.68
N ASN A 83 5.71 -28.43 17.23
CA ASN A 83 5.33 -29.68 17.86
C ASN A 83 6.59 -30.35 18.36
N LEU A 84 6.86 -30.32 19.66
CA LEU A 84 8.15 -30.62 20.23
C LEU A 84 9.24 -29.74 19.56
N ASP A 85 10.27 -30.34 18.98
CA ASP A 85 11.36 -29.62 18.30
C ASP A 85 11.08 -29.33 16.82
N GLU A 86 9.99 -29.87 16.25
CA GLU A 86 9.68 -29.69 14.82
C GLU A 86 8.89 -28.41 14.59
N VAL A 87 9.41 -27.52 13.75
CA VAL A 87 8.71 -26.31 13.31
C VAL A 87 7.59 -26.66 12.33
N LYS A 88 6.35 -26.37 12.70
CA LYS A 88 5.14 -26.63 11.89
C LYS A 88 4.64 -25.42 11.13
N ALA A 89 4.89 -24.22 11.64
CA ALA A 89 4.51 -22.98 10.96
C ALA A 89 5.38 -21.79 11.40
N ARG A 90 5.38 -20.75 10.56
CA ARG A 90 5.95 -19.42 10.85
C ARG A 90 4.82 -18.43 10.99
N ILE A 91 4.86 -17.60 12.02
CA ILE A 91 3.94 -16.47 12.21
C ILE A 91 4.64 -15.20 11.77
N ILE A 92 4.11 -14.54 10.77
CA ILE A 92 4.63 -13.28 10.24
C ILE A 92 3.78 -12.13 10.77
N TYR A 93 4.45 -11.14 11.34
CA TYR A 93 3.80 -9.96 11.92
C TYR A 93 3.49 -8.91 10.88
N LYS A 94 2.42 -8.17 11.11
CA LYS A 94 2.04 -7.03 10.27
C LYS A 94 3.05 -5.90 10.39
N ALA A 95 3.75 -5.61 9.30
CA ALA A 95 4.72 -4.52 9.24
C ALA A 95 4.03 -3.16 9.45
N ASN A 96 4.72 -2.24 10.13
CA ASN A 96 4.26 -0.88 10.39
C ASN A 96 2.89 -0.80 11.13
N TYR A 97 2.61 -1.80 11.94
CA TYR A 97 1.41 -1.91 12.77
C TYR A 97 1.78 -2.08 14.24
N LYS A 98 0.82 -2.39 15.12
CA LYS A 98 1.13 -2.71 16.53
C LYS A 98 2.06 -3.93 16.61
N HIS A 99 2.95 -3.95 17.61
CA HIS A 99 3.93 -5.02 17.78
C HIS A 99 3.29 -6.40 17.86
N ARG A 100 3.88 -7.38 17.14
CA ARG A 100 3.52 -8.81 17.16
C ARG A 100 2.08 -9.12 16.79
N ILE A 101 1.41 -8.23 16.03
CA ILE A 101 0.11 -8.53 15.43
C ILE A 101 0.33 -9.43 14.23
N VAL A 102 -0.46 -10.50 14.16
CA VAL A 102 -0.38 -11.50 13.10
C VAL A 102 -0.92 -10.92 11.79
N GLU A 103 -0.10 -10.96 10.75
CA GLU A 103 -0.54 -10.76 9.37
C GLU A 103 -0.94 -12.09 8.74
N ARG A 104 -0.06 -13.11 8.90
CA ARG A 104 -0.28 -14.43 8.34
C ARG A 104 0.47 -15.51 9.08
N VAL A 105 0.02 -16.74 8.90
CA VAL A 105 0.66 -17.97 9.38
C VAL A 105 0.99 -18.85 8.19
N GLU A 106 2.27 -19.13 8.00
CA GLU A 106 2.81 -19.96 6.93
C GLU A 106 3.00 -21.39 7.44
N TRP A 107 2.11 -22.31 7.06
CA TRP A 107 2.14 -23.71 7.48
C TRP A 107 3.08 -24.52 6.64
N LEU A 108 3.93 -25.30 7.27
CA LEU A 108 5.02 -26.03 6.63
C LEU A 108 4.66 -27.52 6.45
N ASN A 109 5.11 -28.09 5.35
CA ASN A 109 5.11 -29.54 5.16
C ASN A 109 6.32 -30.17 5.85
N LYS A 110 6.44 -31.52 5.82
CA LYS A 110 7.56 -32.26 6.42
C LYS A 110 8.95 -31.93 5.85
N ARG A 111 9.02 -31.29 4.66
CA ARG A 111 10.26 -30.83 4.02
C ARG A 111 10.62 -29.39 4.37
N GLY A 112 9.80 -28.71 5.20
CA GLY A 112 9.98 -27.31 5.56
C GLY A 112 9.52 -26.30 4.49
N HIS A 113 8.87 -26.74 3.41
CA HIS A 113 8.28 -25.88 2.40
C HIS A 113 6.89 -25.41 2.87
N THR A 114 6.51 -24.19 2.54
CA THR A 114 5.17 -23.66 2.84
C THR A 114 4.12 -24.42 2.01
N GLN A 115 3.13 -24.99 2.68
CA GLN A 115 2.03 -25.72 2.06
C GLN A 115 0.81 -24.84 1.87
N TYR A 116 0.46 -24.06 2.88
CA TYR A 116 -0.61 -23.07 2.83
C TYR A 116 -0.34 -21.91 3.79
N ILE A 117 -1.00 -20.80 3.54
CA ILE A 117 -0.84 -19.55 4.30
C ILE A 117 -2.22 -19.08 4.75
N ASP A 118 -2.45 -18.99 6.04
CA ASP A 118 -3.63 -18.36 6.61
C ASP A 118 -3.38 -16.86 6.82
N TYR A 119 -4.24 -16.01 6.27
CA TYR A 119 -4.20 -14.56 6.42
C TYR A 119 -5.23 -14.08 7.44
N TYR A 120 -4.81 -13.21 8.34
CA TYR A 120 -5.63 -12.63 9.39
C TYR A 120 -5.86 -11.14 9.13
N ASN A 121 -7.00 -10.63 9.59
CA ASN A 121 -7.38 -9.25 9.41
C ASN A 121 -7.26 -8.44 10.72
N LYS A 122 -7.52 -7.13 10.62
CA LYS A 122 -7.45 -6.18 11.74
C LYS A 122 -8.42 -6.44 12.90
N VAL A 123 -9.38 -7.36 12.73
CA VAL A 123 -10.31 -7.80 13.78
C VAL A 123 -10.00 -9.23 14.27
N GLY A 124 -8.81 -9.74 13.94
CA GLY A 124 -8.31 -11.03 14.44
C GLY A 124 -8.94 -12.27 13.78
N LYS A 125 -9.69 -12.11 12.69
CA LYS A 125 -10.32 -13.23 11.97
C LYS A 125 -9.47 -13.67 10.79
N ARG A 126 -9.42 -14.98 10.53
CA ARG A 126 -8.89 -15.53 9.30
C ARG A 126 -9.84 -15.17 8.16
N TYR A 127 -9.39 -14.33 7.24
CA TYR A 127 -10.21 -13.90 6.11
C TYR A 127 -9.85 -14.60 4.81
N ALA A 128 -8.62 -15.11 4.69
CA ALA A 128 -8.16 -15.82 3.50
C ALA A 128 -7.16 -16.92 3.81
N GLN A 129 -7.10 -17.92 2.93
CA GLN A 129 -6.09 -18.95 2.91
C GLN A 129 -5.55 -19.14 1.48
N VAL A 130 -4.25 -19.10 1.33
CA VAL A 130 -3.54 -19.40 0.07
C VAL A 130 -2.98 -20.80 0.15
N VAL A 131 -3.21 -21.61 -0.90
CA VAL A 131 -2.59 -22.94 -1.05
C VAL A 131 -1.49 -22.86 -2.11
N LEU A 132 -0.34 -23.39 -1.78
CA LEU A 132 0.85 -23.36 -2.63
C LEU A 132 1.15 -24.75 -3.18
N ASP A 133 1.70 -24.80 -4.38
CA ASP A 133 2.34 -26.00 -4.91
C ASP A 133 3.60 -26.33 -4.08
N ALA A 134 3.72 -27.56 -3.65
CA ALA A 134 4.78 -27.99 -2.73
C ALA A 134 6.19 -27.85 -3.32
N ASN A 135 6.34 -27.94 -4.64
CA ASN A 135 7.64 -27.92 -5.32
C ASN A 135 7.97 -26.53 -5.83
N SER A 136 7.09 -25.92 -6.61
CA SER A 136 7.32 -24.62 -7.25
C SER A 136 7.06 -23.44 -6.32
N GLN A 137 6.39 -23.67 -5.17
CA GLN A 137 5.93 -22.64 -4.23
C GLN A 137 5.03 -21.59 -4.88
N LYS A 138 4.46 -21.88 -6.07
CA LYS A 138 3.49 -21.01 -6.73
C LYS A 138 2.12 -21.16 -6.11
N CYS A 139 1.37 -20.06 -6.07
CA CYS A 139 -0.01 -20.07 -5.61
C CYS A 139 -0.89 -20.90 -6.56
N ILE A 140 -1.62 -21.86 -6.02
CA ILE A 140 -2.61 -22.68 -6.75
C ILE A 140 -3.98 -22.05 -6.63
N LEU A 141 -4.40 -21.75 -5.40
CA LEU A 141 -5.70 -21.16 -5.13
C LEU A 141 -5.68 -20.30 -3.86
N LYS A 142 -6.64 -19.40 -3.79
CA LYS A 142 -6.91 -18.59 -2.60
C LYS A 142 -8.39 -18.76 -2.23
N ARG A 143 -8.64 -19.14 -0.99
CA ARG A 143 -9.97 -19.21 -0.40
C ARG A 143 -10.21 -17.98 0.44
N TYR A 144 -11.42 -17.44 0.39
CA TYR A 144 -11.86 -16.35 1.26
C TYR A 144 -12.98 -16.84 2.15
N PHE A 145 -12.96 -16.41 3.40
CA PHE A 145 -13.87 -16.85 4.43
C PHE A 145 -14.80 -15.72 4.87
N ASN A 146 -16.04 -16.09 5.18
CA ASN A 146 -16.97 -15.21 5.85
C ASN A 146 -16.69 -15.16 7.38
N TYR A 147 -17.48 -14.38 8.12
CA TYR A 147 -17.34 -14.26 9.57
C TYR A 147 -17.46 -15.60 10.33
N ASN A 148 -18.25 -16.54 9.81
CA ASN A 148 -18.44 -17.88 10.38
C ASN A 148 -17.31 -18.86 10.03
N ASN A 149 -16.26 -18.39 9.36
CA ASN A 149 -15.13 -19.20 8.87
C ASN A 149 -15.56 -20.24 7.79
N GLU A 150 -16.62 -19.95 7.05
CA GLU A 150 -17.06 -20.74 5.90
C GLU A 150 -16.42 -20.19 4.62
N VAL A 151 -16.04 -21.08 3.70
CA VAL A 151 -15.49 -20.66 2.40
C VAL A 151 -16.62 -20.04 1.58
N MET A 152 -16.51 -18.74 1.34
CA MET A 152 -17.46 -18.03 0.50
C MET A 152 -16.99 -17.85 -0.94
N MET A 153 -15.67 -17.82 -1.16
CA MET A 153 -15.11 -17.62 -2.48
C MET A 153 -13.78 -18.37 -2.65
N VAL A 154 -13.58 -18.88 -3.84
CA VAL A 154 -12.32 -19.54 -4.25
C VAL A 154 -11.83 -18.90 -5.54
N GLU A 155 -10.61 -18.40 -5.52
CA GLU A 155 -9.87 -17.90 -6.68
C GLU A 155 -8.81 -18.93 -7.07
N ASN A 156 -8.89 -19.46 -8.29
CA ASN A 156 -7.96 -20.44 -8.82
C ASN A 156 -6.94 -19.75 -9.73
N PHE A 157 -5.67 -19.75 -9.34
CA PHE A 157 -4.60 -19.09 -10.09
C PHE A 157 -4.04 -19.93 -11.25
N VAL A 158 -4.46 -21.19 -11.39
CA VAL A 158 -4.07 -22.03 -12.52
C VAL A 158 -4.98 -21.78 -13.71
N THR A 159 -6.29 -21.66 -13.46
CA THR A 159 -7.32 -21.44 -14.48
C THR A 159 -7.79 -19.99 -14.58
N ASN A 160 -7.43 -19.15 -13.61
CA ASN A 160 -7.91 -17.78 -13.38
C ASN A 160 -9.42 -17.68 -13.08
N ASP A 161 -10.07 -18.80 -12.79
CA ASP A 161 -11.49 -18.82 -12.45
C ASP A 161 -11.74 -18.41 -11.00
N ILE A 162 -12.88 -17.76 -10.78
CA ILE A 162 -13.37 -17.41 -9.45
C ILE A 162 -14.75 -18.04 -9.25
N MET A 163 -14.91 -18.75 -8.14
CA MET A 163 -16.20 -19.27 -7.68
C MET A 163 -16.63 -18.51 -6.44
N LEU A 164 -17.81 -17.89 -6.47
CA LEU A 164 -18.41 -17.14 -5.37
C LEU A 164 -19.72 -17.81 -4.93
N THR A 165 -19.86 -18.13 -3.66
CA THR A 165 -21.12 -18.53 -3.02
C THR A 165 -21.73 -17.32 -2.32
N TRP A 166 -22.86 -16.83 -2.81
CA TRP A 166 -23.52 -15.65 -2.27
C TRP A 166 -25.03 -15.75 -2.37
N LYS A 167 -25.75 -15.43 -1.28
CA LYS A 167 -27.21 -15.55 -1.17
C LYS A 167 -27.75 -16.92 -1.62
N ASN A 168 -27.10 -17.99 -1.18
CA ASN A 168 -27.42 -19.40 -1.51
C ASN A 168 -27.33 -19.73 -3.01
N LYS A 169 -26.59 -18.95 -3.79
CA LYS A 169 -26.29 -19.20 -5.20
C LYS A 169 -24.78 -19.27 -5.41
N VAL A 170 -24.37 -20.05 -6.40
CA VAL A 170 -22.98 -20.18 -6.82
C VAL A 170 -22.82 -19.44 -8.15
N TYR A 171 -21.86 -18.55 -8.20
CA TYR A 171 -21.49 -17.77 -9.37
C TYR A 171 -20.09 -18.15 -9.82
N PHE A 172 -19.89 -18.25 -11.13
CA PHE A 172 -18.59 -18.53 -11.75
C PHE A 172 -18.15 -17.37 -12.62
N PHE A 173 -16.89 -16.98 -12.49
CA PHE A 173 -16.27 -15.94 -13.29
C PHE A 173 -14.97 -16.47 -13.86
N HIS A 174 -14.73 -16.26 -15.16
CA HIS A 174 -13.52 -16.68 -15.86
C HIS A 174 -12.35 -15.72 -15.68
N SER A 175 -12.54 -14.64 -14.94
CA SER A 175 -11.49 -13.70 -14.61
C SER A 175 -11.86 -12.83 -13.40
N LYS A 176 -10.83 -12.25 -12.78
CA LYS A 176 -11.02 -11.22 -11.74
C LYS A 176 -11.78 -9.99 -12.26
N ILE A 177 -11.61 -9.65 -13.53
CA ILE A 177 -12.32 -8.55 -14.19
C ILE A 177 -13.83 -8.79 -14.16
N GLN A 178 -14.29 -9.98 -14.56
CA GLN A 178 -15.72 -10.34 -14.52
C GLN A 178 -16.27 -10.31 -13.09
N PHE A 179 -15.52 -10.82 -12.13
CA PHE A 179 -15.91 -10.78 -10.72
C PHE A 179 -16.06 -9.34 -10.19
N VAL A 180 -15.12 -8.45 -10.52
CA VAL A 180 -15.20 -7.04 -10.08
C VAL A 180 -16.33 -6.31 -10.80
N ASN A 181 -16.58 -6.58 -12.09
CA ASN A 181 -17.72 -6.02 -12.82
C ASN A 181 -19.05 -6.45 -12.19
N PHE A 182 -19.19 -7.72 -11.85
CA PHE A 182 -20.36 -8.22 -11.11
C PHE A 182 -20.53 -7.52 -9.74
N TYR A 183 -19.43 -7.27 -9.02
CA TYR A 183 -19.47 -6.47 -7.80
C TYR A 183 -20.01 -5.06 -8.04
N LEU A 184 -19.50 -4.36 -9.06
CA LEU A 184 -19.93 -3.00 -9.40
C LEU A 184 -21.42 -2.96 -9.80
N GLU A 185 -21.89 -3.95 -10.56
CA GLU A 185 -23.30 -4.14 -10.93
C GLU A 185 -24.18 -4.32 -9.70
N VAL A 186 -23.89 -5.30 -8.85
CA VAL A 186 -24.69 -5.61 -7.64
C VAL A 186 -24.66 -4.46 -6.64
N ALA A 187 -23.56 -3.72 -6.55
CA ALA A 187 -23.41 -2.54 -5.73
C ALA A 187 -24.03 -1.26 -6.36
N GLN A 188 -24.59 -1.35 -7.58
CA GLN A 188 -25.18 -0.25 -8.34
C GLN A 188 -24.20 0.91 -8.58
N LEU A 189 -22.97 0.59 -8.97
CA LEU A 189 -21.88 1.56 -9.17
C LEU A 189 -21.44 1.69 -10.64
N GLU A 190 -22.04 0.97 -11.58
CA GLU A 190 -21.62 0.93 -12.99
C GLU A 190 -21.69 2.30 -13.67
N SER A 191 -22.69 3.13 -13.34
CA SER A 191 -22.89 4.46 -13.90
C SER A 191 -22.01 5.55 -13.26
N GLU A 192 -21.22 5.19 -12.24
CA GLU A 192 -20.33 6.14 -11.58
C GLU A 192 -19.10 6.45 -12.45
N ASN A 193 -18.50 7.62 -12.22
CA ASN A 193 -17.20 7.97 -12.75
C ASN A 193 -16.10 7.49 -11.82
N PHE A 194 -15.03 6.97 -12.37
CA PHE A 194 -13.93 6.40 -11.59
C PHE A 194 -12.62 7.18 -11.75
N MET A 195 -11.81 7.13 -10.71
CA MET A 195 -10.40 7.45 -10.77
C MET A 195 -9.59 6.20 -10.45
N ILE A 196 -8.72 5.81 -11.37
CA ILE A 196 -7.81 4.67 -11.24
C ILE A 196 -6.36 5.17 -11.18
N ASN A 197 -5.47 4.37 -10.60
CA ASN A 197 -4.02 4.64 -10.53
C ASN A 197 -3.18 3.56 -11.23
N SER A 198 -3.82 2.72 -12.00
CA SER A 198 -3.21 1.59 -12.71
C SER A 198 -3.85 1.42 -14.09
N LEU A 199 -3.05 0.96 -15.05
CA LEU A 199 -3.50 0.54 -16.37
C LEU A 199 -3.69 -0.98 -16.47
N SER A 200 -3.78 -1.68 -15.35
CA SER A 200 -3.92 -3.12 -15.24
C SER A 200 -5.39 -3.52 -15.00
N ILE A 201 -5.70 -4.14 -13.86
CA ILE A 201 -7.03 -4.72 -13.58
C ILE A 201 -8.13 -3.65 -13.56
N SER A 202 -7.93 -2.53 -12.85
CA SER A 202 -8.92 -1.46 -12.78
C SER A 202 -9.26 -0.87 -14.14
N SER A 203 -8.27 -0.66 -15.01
CA SER A 203 -8.52 -0.20 -16.38
C SER A 203 -9.32 -1.22 -17.21
N ALA A 204 -8.99 -2.51 -17.07
CA ALA A 204 -9.70 -3.58 -17.77
C ALA A 204 -11.15 -3.74 -17.24
N VAL A 205 -11.37 -3.57 -15.94
CA VAL A 205 -12.71 -3.53 -15.31
C VAL A 205 -13.55 -2.42 -15.93
N LEU A 206 -13.04 -1.18 -15.99
CA LEU A 206 -13.78 -0.05 -16.56
C LEU A 206 -14.09 -0.25 -18.05
N ASN A 207 -13.18 -0.88 -18.78
CA ASN A 207 -13.42 -1.23 -20.20
C ASN A 207 -14.52 -2.27 -20.38
N GLY A 208 -14.80 -3.09 -19.37
CA GLY A 208 -15.84 -4.12 -19.38
C GLY A 208 -17.23 -3.63 -18.96
N LEU A 209 -17.35 -2.39 -18.44
CA LEU A 209 -18.64 -1.84 -18.03
C LEU A 209 -19.52 -1.50 -19.24
N SER A 210 -20.83 -1.74 -19.11
CA SER A 210 -21.82 -1.42 -20.15
C SER A 210 -22.14 0.07 -20.19
N GLU A 211 -22.10 0.73 -19.07
CA GLU A 211 -22.46 2.14 -18.87
C GLU A 211 -21.34 3.10 -19.31
N SER A 212 -21.74 4.23 -19.89
CA SER A 212 -20.81 5.30 -20.23
C SER A 212 -20.31 6.05 -18.99
N GLY A 213 -19.12 6.64 -19.08
CA GLY A 213 -18.56 7.40 -17.95
C GLY A 213 -17.41 8.31 -18.35
N ASN A 214 -17.09 9.25 -17.43
CA ASN A 214 -15.93 10.14 -17.54
C ASN A 214 -14.92 9.77 -16.45
N ASP A 215 -13.91 9.00 -16.82
CA ASP A 215 -12.95 8.43 -15.89
C ASP A 215 -11.63 9.21 -15.90
N SER A 216 -10.82 8.97 -14.88
CA SER A 216 -9.50 9.59 -14.79
C SER A 216 -8.46 8.54 -14.41
N ILE A 217 -7.32 8.59 -15.07
CA ILE A 217 -6.13 7.80 -14.74
C ILE A 217 -5.14 8.73 -14.05
N PHE A 218 -4.86 8.50 -12.78
CA PHE A 218 -3.81 9.21 -12.06
C PHE A 218 -2.53 8.36 -12.10
N TRP A 219 -1.66 8.66 -13.08
CA TRP A 219 -0.48 7.85 -13.33
C TRP A 219 0.72 8.29 -12.48
N GLN A 220 1.27 7.35 -11.71
CA GLN A 220 2.34 7.59 -10.74
C GLN A 220 3.62 6.80 -11.05
N GLY A 221 3.70 6.20 -12.24
CA GLY A 221 4.85 5.40 -12.68
C GLY A 221 5.69 6.12 -13.75
N ASP A 222 6.74 5.43 -14.16
CA ASP A 222 7.58 5.86 -15.27
C ASP A 222 6.81 5.84 -16.59
N ILE A 223 7.21 6.70 -17.52
CA ILE A 223 6.66 6.75 -18.86
C ILE A 223 7.57 5.94 -19.79
N THR A 224 7.10 4.75 -20.15
CA THR A 224 7.74 3.86 -21.14
C THR A 224 6.93 3.83 -22.43
N PRO A 225 7.49 3.38 -23.57
CA PRO A 225 6.74 3.23 -24.81
C PRO A 225 5.50 2.33 -24.67
N GLU A 226 5.58 1.29 -23.85
CA GLU A 226 4.46 0.40 -23.56
C GLU A 226 3.34 1.13 -22.78
N ILE A 227 3.71 1.90 -21.77
CA ILE A 227 2.76 2.71 -21.00
C ILE A 227 2.11 3.76 -21.87
N MET A 228 2.85 4.42 -22.77
CA MET A 228 2.29 5.36 -23.75
C MET A 228 1.20 4.69 -24.60
N LYS A 229 1.48 3.52 -25.15
CA LYS A 229 0.50 2.75 -25.93
C LYS A 229 -0.75 2.39 -25.11
N HIS A 230 -0.59 2.02 -23.83
CA HIS A 230 -1.74 1.75 -22.96
C HIS A 230 -2.56 3.02 -22.66
N MET A 231 -1.90 4.17 -22.49
CA MET A 231 -2.56 5.46 -22.33
C MET A 231 -3.37 5.86 -23.57
N GLU A 232 -2.80 5.73 -24.76
CA GLU A 232 -3.48 5.99 -26.02
C GLU A 232 -4.68 5.06 -26.22
N ASN A 233 -4.51 3.76 -25.94
CA ASN A 233 -5.59 2.80 -25.97
C ASN A 233 -6.74 3.15 -25.02
N ALA A 234 -6.43 3.68 -23.86
CA ALA A 234 -7.46 4.13 -22.90
C ALA A 234 -8.16 5.40 -23.41
N LEU A 235 -7.39 6.35 -23.96
CA LEU A 235 -7.94 7.61 -24.51
C LEU A 235 -8.78 7.39 -25.78
N ALA A 236 -8.49 6.36 -26.56
CA ALA A 236 -9.24 6.00 -27.77
C ALA A 236 -10.60 5.35 -27.49
N LYS A 237 -10.92 5.03 -26.22
CA LYS A 237 -12.21 4.41 -25.86
C LYS A 237 -13.36 5.41 -26.00
N GLU A 238 -14.44 4.97 -26.68
CA GLU A 238 -15.62 5.80 -26.90
C GLU A 238 -16.61 5.76 -25.75
N LYS A 239 -16.84 4.58 -25.14
CA LYS A 239 -17.82 4.41 -24.07
C LYS A 239 -17.43 5.11 -22.78
N ARG A 240 -16.16 5.03 -22.40
CA ARG A 240 -15.65 5.65 -21.18
C ARG A 240 -14.55 6.65 -21.55
N ASN A 241 -14.86 7.91 -21.36
CA ASN A 241 -13.97 9.01 -21.74
C ASN A 241 -12.90 9.21 -20.64
N PHE A 242 -11.68 8.76 -20.91
CA PHE A 242 -10.57 8.88 -19.96
C PHE A 242 -9.86 10.23 -20.07
N LYS A 243 -9.45 10.74 -18.89
CA LYS A 243 -8.47 11.81 -18.74
C LYS A 243 -7.25 11.24 -18.02
N ILE A 244 -6.06 11.72 -18.39
CA ILE A 244 -4.81 11.30 -17.73
C ILE A 244 -4.28 12.45 -16.90
N ILE A 245 -3.94 12.17 -15.64
CA ILE A 245 -3.41 13.12 -14.68
C ILE A 245 -2.02 12.65 -14.28
N LEU A 246 -1.03 13.52 -14.43
CA LEU A 246 0.38 13.24 -14.17
C LEU A 246 0.88 14.16 -13.04
N PRO A 247 1.36 13.61 -11.90
CA PRO A 247 1.82 14.44 -10.79
C PRO A 247 3.21 15.05 -11.00
N SER A 248 4.06 14.43 -11.84
CA SER A 248 5.40 14.90 -12.13
C SER A 248 5.41 15.83 -13.34
N PRO A 249 6.00 17.05 -13.26
CA PRO A 249 6.17 17.94 -14.40
C PRO A 249 6.91 17.25 -15.55
N SER A 250 8.02 16.56 -15.26
CA SER A 250 8.81 15.86 -16.27
C SER A 250 8.05 14.73 -16.97
N ALA A 251 7.19 14.00 -16.23
CA ALA A 251 6.32 12.98 -16.84
C ALA A 251 5.23 13.62 -17.72
N TYR A 252 4.69 14.77 -17.31
CA TYR A 252 3.71 15.52 -18.08
C TYR A 252 4.32 16.02 -19.40
N GLU A 253 5.48 16.68 -19.35
CA GLU A 253 6.20 17.18 -20.52
C GLU A 253 6.49 16.03 -21.51
N LYS A 254 7.01 14.91 -21.01
CA LYS A 254 7.30 13.73 -21.82
C LYS A 254 6.05 13.16 -22.50
N VAL A 255 4.92 13.09 -21.79
CA VAL A 255 3.66 12.58 -22.34
C VAL A 255 3.12 13.56 -23.39
N ILE A 256 3.12 14.87 -23.12
CA ILE A 256 2.65 15.89 -24.08
C ILE A 256 3.47 15.92 -25.36
N GLU A 257 4.77 15.62 -25.28
CA GLU A 257 5.64 15.52 -26.45
C GLU A 257 5.32 14.31 -27.32
N LEU A 258 5.00 13.16 -26.69
CA LEU A 258 4.87 11.88 -27.39
C LEU A 258 3.43 11.53 -27.78
N ILE A 259 2.40 12.07 -27.09
CA ILE A 259 0.99 11.72 -27.30
C ILE A 259 0.46 12.36 -28.59
N ASP A 260 -0.47 11.67 -29.27
CA ASP A 260 -1.17 12.23 -30.44
C ASP A 260 -1.89 13.54 -30.09
N GLU A 261 -1.82 14.52 -31.01
CA GLU A 261 -2.36 15.89 -30.85
C GLU A 261 -3.84 15.88 -30.42
N GLN A 262 -4.64 14.99 -30.96
CA GLN A 262 -6.07 14.85 -30.65
C GLN A 262 -6.36 14.54 -29.16
N TYR A 263 -5.39 14.00 -28.40
CA TYR A 263 -5.55 13.61 -26.99
C TYR A 263 -4.96 14.62 -26.00
N LYS A 264 -4.17 15.60 -26.44
CA LYS A 264 -3.46 16.54 -25.56
C LYS A 264 -4.38 17.30 -24.61
N ASN A 265 -5.58 17.64 -25.05
CA ASN A 265 -6.61 18.33 -24.25
C ASN A 265 -7.17 17.49 -23.10
N ARG A 266 -6.85 16.18 -23.06
CA ARG A 266 -7.25 15.24 -21.99
C ARG A 266 -6.09 14.85 -21.07
N ILE A 267 -4.92 15.47 -21.22
CA ILE A 267 -3.75 15.27 -20.37
C ILE A 267 -3.62 16.45 -19.42
N PHE A 268 -3.51 16.19 -18.13
CA PHE A 268 -3.48 17.21 -17.08
C PHE A 268 -2.28 16.99 -16.16
N GLN A 269 -1.67 18.08 -15.71
CA GLN A 269 -0.71 18.07 -14.64
C GLN A 269 -1.42 18.42 -13.32
N SER A 270 -1.29 17.58 -12.29
CA SER A 270 -1.80 17.87 -10.95
C SER A 270 -1.05 17.06 -9.90
N GLY A 271 -0.41 17.74 -8.97
CA GLY A 271 0.33 17.13 -7.88
C GLY A 271 -0.56 16.63 -6.73
N TYR A 272 0.10 16.25 -5.64
CA TYR A 272 -0.54 15.80 -4.41
C TYR A 272 -0.79 16.96 -3.46
N VAL A 273 -1.84 16.85 -2.64
CA VAL A 273 -2.05 17.75 -1.53
C VAL A 273 -1.62 17.07 -0.24
N TYR A 274 -0.66 17.66 0.43
CA TYR A 274 -0.16 17.21 1.73
C TYR A 274 -0.76 18.07 2.85
N ARG A 275 -0.94 17.45 4.00
CA ARG A 275 -1.36 18.19 5.19
C ARG A 275 -0.19 19.02 5.70
N PHE A 276 -0.40 20.31 5.85
CA PHE A 276 0.53 21.17 6.56
C PHE A 276 0.50 20.85 8.07
N VAL A 277 1.65 20.64 8.66
CA VAL A 277 1.80 20.37 10.10
C VAL A 277 1.76 21.66 10.91
N LYS A 278 2.22 22.74 10.29
CA LYS A 278 2.30 24.09 10.86
C LYS A 278 2.28 25.14 9.74
N GLU A 279 1.98 26.39 10.09
CA GLU A 279 2.26 27.50 9.21
C GLU A 279 3.77 27.69 9.03
N LYS A 280 4.20 28.06 7.82
CA LYS A 280 5.61 28.33 7.53
C LYS A 280 6.05 29.52 8.36
N ARG A 281 7.05 29.32 9.21
CA ARG A 281 7.77 30.37 9.93
C ARG A 281 9.13 30.53 9.26
N GLN A 282 9.62 31.75 9.19
CA GLN A 282 11.00 31.95 8.78
C GLN A 282 11.91 31.58 9.97
N SER A 283 12.15 30.29 10.15
CA SER A 283 13.19 29.83 11.06
C SER A 283 14.44 29.50 10.25
N ASN A 284 15.60 29.80 10.78
CA ASN A 284 16.88 29.44 10.18
C ASN A 284 17.27 27.98 10.53
N GLN A 285 16.28 27.12 10.85
CA GLN A 285 16.52 25.74 11.29
C GLN A 285 16.38 24.77 10.15
N VAL A 286 17.41 23.95 9.94
CA VAL A 286 17.53 22.93 8.91
C VAL A 286 17.51 21.55 9.56
N LEU A 287 16.65 20.65 9.10
CA LEU A 287 16.60 19.27 9.57
C LEU A 287 17.18 18.33 8.51
N THR A 288 18.07 17.46 8.93
CA THR A 288 18.50 16.28 8.17
C THR A 288 18.21 15.02 9.00
N LEU A 289 17.45 14.08 8.45
CA LEU A 289 17.29 12.76 9.02
C LEU A 289 18.23 11.79 8.32
N THR A 290 18.82 10.86 9.06
CA THR A 290 19.73 9.89 8.46
C THR A 290 19.68 8.54 9.14
N ASN A 291 19.85 7.48 8.35
CA ASN A 291 20.14 6.11 8.78
C ASN A 291 21.56 5.67 8.34
N SER A 292 22.34 6.60 7.78
CA SER A 292 23.67 6.38 7.24
C SER A 292 24.61 7.50 7.70
N ASP A 293 25.90 7.21 7.79
CA ASP A 293 26.95 8.20 8.00
C ASP A 293 27.42 8.88 6.70
N GLN A 294 26.86 8.47 5.56
CA GLN A 294 27.15 9.05 4.25
C GLN A 294 26.16 10.16 3.91
N ILE A 295 26.42 11.36 4.43
CA ILE A 295 25.69 12.57 4.09
C ILE A 295 26.61 13.47 3.27
N PRO A 296 26.56 13.39 1.92
CA PRO A 296 27.47 14.13 1.04
C PRO A 296 27.38 15.63 1.29
N HIS A 297 28.53 16.31 1.26
CA HIS A 297 28.62 17.76 1.33
C HIS A 297 28.02 18.43 2.58
N LEU A 298 27.55 17.66 3.59
CA LEU A 298 26.94 18.27 4.79
C LEU A 298 27.89 19.23 5.49
N GLU A 299 29.15 18.85 5.65
CA GLU A 299 30.16 19.70 6.32
C GLU A 299 30.43 21.00 5.55
N GLU A 300 30.52 20.91 4.23
CA GLU A 300 30.67 22.07 3.34
C GLU A 300 29.48 23.02 3.43
N ILE A 301 28.26 22.47 3.45
CA ILE A 301 27.02 23.27 3.58
C ILE A 301 26.95 23.94 4.94
N VAL A 302 27.31 23.24 6.02
CA VAL A 302 27.33 23.80 7.38
C VAL A 302 28.29 25.00 7.48
N GLN A 303 29.48 24.86 6.90
CA GLN A 303 30.49 25.94 6.88
C GLN A 303 30.06 27.13 6.02
N ALA A 304 29.43 26.84 4.87
CA ALA A 304 28.99 27.92 3.96
C ALA A 304 27.80 28.73 4.50
N HIS A 305 27.05 28.16 5.47
CA HIS A 305 25.83 28.78 6.01
C HIS A 305 25.86 28.90 7.55
N PRO A 306 26.75 29.69 8.14
CA PRO A 306 26.88 29.79 9.60
C PRO A 306 25.68 30.44 10.29
N ASN A 307 24.79 31.10 9.53
CA ASN A 307 23.56 31.70 10.00
C ASN A 307 22.37 30.69 10.07
N LEU A 308 22.55 29.45 9.59
CA LEU A 308 21.58 28.38 9.68
C LEU A 308 21.95 27.47 10.83
N GLU A 309 20.93 26.97 11.56
CA GLU A 309 21.07 25.98 12.62
C GLU A 309 20.72 24.59 12.06
N PHE A 310 21.66 23.68 12.07
CA PHE A 310 21.51 22.34 11.51
C PHE A 310 21.19 21.33 12.61
N HIS A 311 20.10 20.61 12.44
CA HIS A 311 19.66 19.51 13.29
C HIS A 311 19.82 18.20 12.53
N VAL A 312 20.80 17.39 12.90
CA VAL A 312 21.03 16.06 12.29
C VAL A 312 20.54 14.99 13.25
N ALA A 313 19.54 14.21 12.85
CA ALA A 313 18.93 13.20 13.69
C ALA A 313 19.00 11.81 13.07
N ALA A 314 19.37 10.80 13.87
CA ALA A 314 19.43 9.40 13.46
C ALA A 314 18.61 8.51 14.40
N LEU A 315 17.97 7.47 13.83
CA LEU A 315 17.30 6.41 14.61
C LEU A 315 18.29 5.49 15.32
N THR A 316 19.50 5.42 14.82
CA THR A 316 20.61 4.59 15.30
C THR A 316 21.70 5.43 15.93
N GLU A 317 22.74 4.79 16.43
CA GLU A 317 23.97 5.47 16.82
C GLU A 317 24.60 6.19 15.62
N MET A 318 25.30 7.28 15.89
CA MET A 318 26.04 8.02 14.87
C MET A 318 27.49 7.57 14.86
N SER A 319 28.11 7.48 13.70
CA SER A 319 29.53 7.22 13.55
C SER A 319 30.38 8.38 14.07
N MET A 320 31.64 8.12 14.37
CA MET A 320 32.60 9.15 14.79
C MET A 320 32.70 10.28 13.73
N LYS A 321 32.52 9.96 12.46
CA LYS A 321 32.50 10.92 11.37
C LYS A 321 31.35 11.94 11.53
N LEU A 322 30.13 11.48 11.80
CA LEU A 322 29.00 12.38 12.04
C LEU A 322 29.15 13.12 13.37
N LEU A 323 29.62 12.44 14.41
CA LEU A 323 29.84 13.06 15.72
C LEU A 323 30.90 14.16 15.65
N SER A 324 31.86 14.09 14.74
CA SER A 324 32.88 15.15 14.56
C SER A 324 32.30 16.48 14.09
N LEU A 325 31.06 16.49 13.53
CA LEU A 325 30.37 17.74 13.17
C LEU A 325 29.96 18.58 14.39
N ASN A 326 30.00 18.00 15.61
CA ASN A 326 29.76 18.74 16.84
C ASN A 326 30.80 19.85 17.13
N LYS A 327 31.90 19.90 16.32
CA LYS A 327 32.86 20.97 16.36
C LYS A 327 32.31 22.32 15.83
N TYR A 328 31.17 22.30 15.13
CA TYR A 328 30.50 23.51 14.61
C TYR A 328 29.39 23.94 15.57
N ASP A 329 29.40 25.20 15.99
CA ASP A 329 28.44 25.77 16.95
C ASP A 329 26.99 25.78 16.41
N ASN A 330 26.85 25.77 15.08
CA ASN A 330 25.55 25.74 14.40
C ASN A 330 25.04 24.32 14.06
N VAL A 331 25.63 23.27 14.66
CA VAL A 331 25.22 21.88 14.44
C VAL A 331 24.73 21.21 15.73
N ASN A 332 23.54 20.67 15.70
CA ASN A 332 22.96 19.88 16.78
C ASN A 332 22.78 18.42 16.33
N LEU A 333 23.44 17.49 17.02
CA LEU A 333 23.37 16.06 16.70
C LEU A 333 22.44 15.33 17.68
N TYR A 334 21.62 14.44 17.13
CA TYR A 334 20.65 13.63 17.88
C TYR A 334 20.81 12.13 17.53
N PRO A 335 21.82 11.44 18.09
CA PRO A 335 21.95 9.99 17.96
C PRO A 335 20.83 9.28 18.73
N ASN A 336 20.41 8.10 18.24
CA ASN A 336 19.36 7.29 18.87
C ASN A 336 18.07 8.08 19.16
N ALA A 337 17.70 9.00 18.27
CA ALA A 337 16.58 9.89 18.49
C ALA A 337 15.26 9.12 18.53
N LYS A 338 14.48 9.33 19.60
CA LYS A 338 13.15 8.73 19.76
C LYS A 338 12.15 9.42 18.81
N ARG A 339 11.10 8.70 18.42
CA ARG A 339 10.04 9.21 17.54
C ARG A 339 9.49 10.59 17.95
N GLN A 340 9.35 10.83 19.25
CA GLN A 340 8.90 12.13 19.75
C GLN A 340 9.87 13.28 19.39
N LYS A 341 11.19 13.01 19.40
CA LYS A 341 12.20 13.99 19.02
C LYS A 341 12.10 14.33 17.54
N PHE A 342 11.93 13.32 16.67
CA PHE A 342 11.68 13.56 15.23
C PHE A 342 10.45 14.45 15.01
N ILE A 343 9.32 14.14 15.67
CA ILE A 343 8.10 14.95 15.56
C ILE A 343 8.35 16.40 16.02
N SER A 344 9.13 16.60 17.09
CA SER A 344 9.45 17.96 17.56
C SER A 344 10.32 18.71 16.57
N LEU A 345 11.32 18.06 15.97
CA LEU A 345 12.20 18.64 14.96
C LEU A 345 11.45 19.00 13.68
N TYR A 346 10.56 18.13 13.19
CA TYR A 346 9.68 18.46 12.06
C TYR A 346 8.79 19.69 12.32
N LYS A 347 8.43 19.93 13.58
CA LYS A 347 7.64 21.11 13.96
C LYS A 347 8.50 22.37 14.12
N SER A 348 9.75 22.26 14.50
CA SER A 348 10.65 23.41 14.71
C SER A 348 11.35 23.86 13.43
N CYS A 349 11.84 22.92 12.62
CA CYS A 349 12.61 23.23 11.39
C CYS A 349 11.69 23.56 10.21
N ASP A 350 12.05 24.55 9.41
CA ASP A 350 11.31 24.93 8.19
C ASP A 350 11.99 24.47 6.90
N ILE A 351 13.24 24.04 7.00
CA ILE A 351 14.02 23.53 5.88
C ILE A 351 14.31 22.04 6.16
N TYR A 352 14.00 21.17 5.22
CA TYR A 352 14.42 19.77 5.24
C TYR A 352 15.47 19.54 4.17
N LEU A 353 16.66 19.10 4.60
CA LEU A 353 17.79 18.83 3.73
C LEU A 353 17.92 17.32 3.52
N ASP A 354 17.46 16.85 2.36
CA ASP A 354 17.50 15.45 1.95
C ASP A 354 18.67 15.20 1.01
N ILE A 355 19.84 14.92 1.56
CA ILE A 355 21.09 14.62 0.84
C ILE A 355 21.70 13.29 1.25
N ASN A 356 20.90 12.41 1.88
CA ASN A 356 21.32 11.09 2.27
C ASN A 356 21.57 10.17 1.07
N LYS A 357 22.57 9.29 1.19
CA LYS A 357 22.76 8.12 0.29
C LYS A 357 22.26 6.80 0.93
N GLY A 358 21.57 6.85 2.05
CA GLY A 358 20.96 5.68 2.69
C GLY A 358 19.67 5.28 1.98
N ASN A 359 19.39 4.00 1.92
CA ASN A 359 18.06 3.50 1.53
C ASN A 359 17.11 3.78 2.69
N GLU A 360 16.18 4.72 2.52
CA GLU A 360 15.06 4.96 3.43
C GLU A 360 13.89 3.99 3.17
#